data_885be8ebf64799aa2300483c64053a0b
#
_entry.id   885be8ebf64799aa2300483c64053a0b
#
_cell.length_a   1.000
_cell.length_b   1.000
_cell.length_c   1.000
_cell.angle_alpha   90.00
_cell.angle_beta   90.00
_cell.angle_gamma   90.00
#
_symmetry.space_group_name_H-M   'P 1'
#
loop_
_entity.id
_entity.type
_entity.pdbx_description
1 polymer ?
#
loop_
_entity_poly.entity_id
_entity_poly.type
_entity_poly.pdbx_seq_one_letter_code
_entity_poly.pdbx_strand_id
1 'polypeptide(L)'
;CVEAIRRLVRIDSAQAAPLPGMPFGKGAADALGEFLRLAREMGFETKNYDNYVGEVLFGEGEEFAVLAHLDVVPAGGGWTHPPFGGEIEDGKLYGRGTMDDKGPAVITLFCMKALKDAGFSPRRKIKLIVGCNEENGWECIAHYNKCAHMPDEGFSPDADFPVIRAEKGILQFRMDFPVRKAPFTALYGGERPNMVCALAAAEGAEFDPARAEKCGVVQEGGKLVARGRAAHASTPDEGENALQKLLAYFAPDDEEIAKAYDVLFKDALGLKKFCDDTGHLTMSPNVAEFKDGKLRITTDIRYPATMKREEVTAVLDTARSPYELLHCQEPLYNDEHCFLISTLRRVYEEKTGRSGAPVAIGGGTYARALKNGAGFGPQFPGEPSTIHQCDEYITLGNVRRLLDIYAAAIFELTK
;
A
#
# COMPACT_ATOMS: atom_id res chain seq x y z
N CYS A 1 14.52 10.31 21.05
CA CYS A 1 13.79 9.78 19.88
C CYS A 1 14.57 8.64 19.22
N VAL A 2 15.80 8.86 18.70
CA VAL A 2 16.57 7.84 17.96
C VAL A 2 16.72 6.53 18.73
N GLU A 3 17.06 6.57 20.04
CA GLU A 3 17.18 5.33 20.82
C GLU A 3 15.83 4.61 21.00
N ALA A 4 14.74 5.34 21.06
CA ALA A 4 13.40 4.74 21.11
C ALA A 4 13.07 4.03 19.78
N ILE A 5 13.41 4.62 18.62
CA ILE A 5 13.28 3.96 17.32
C ILE A 5 14.11 2.68 17.30
N ARG A 6 15.37 2.72 17.72
CA ARG A 6 16.24 1.55 17.80
C ARG A 6 15.66 0.41 18.63
N ARG A 7 15.02 0.74 19.75
CA ARG A 7 14.38 -0.27 20.63
C ARG A 7 13.24 -0.97 19.92
N LEU A 8 12.40 -0.23 19.18
CA LEU A 8 11.29 -0.81 18.38
C LEU A 8 11.81 -1.62 17.19
N VAL A 9 12.82 -1.12 16.49
CA VAL A 9 13.43 -1.81 15.33
C VAL A 9 14.04 -3.17 15.73
N ARG A 10 14.58 -3.28 16.95
CA ARG A 10 15.16 -4.55 17.46
C ARG A 10 14.13 -5.65 17.72
N ILE A 11 12.85 -5.36 17.62
CA ILE A 11 11.77 -6.34 17.74
C ILE A 11 11.34 -6.75 16.33
N ASP A 12 11.52 -8.02 15.98
CA ASP A 12 10.96 -8.56 14.74
C ASP A 12 9.44 -8.69 14.89
N SER A 13 8.72 -7.74 14.31
CA SER A 13 7.26 -7.67 14.33
C SER A 13 6.62 -8.07 13.00
N ALA A 14 7.34 -8.79 12.15
CA ALA A 14 6.72 -9.42 10.98
C ALA A 14 5.60 -10.37 11.42
N GLN A 15 4.52 -10.39 10.66
CA GLN A 15 3.37 -11.26 10.96
C GLN A 15 3.81 -12.72 11.06
N ALA A 16 3.38 -13.37 12.13
CA ALA A 16 3.64 -14.79 12.41
C ALA A 16 2.33 -15.51 12.77
N ALA A 17 2.42 -16.82 12.93
CA ALA A 17 1.28 -17.63 13.35
C ALA A 17 0.67 -17.09 14.67
N PRO A 18 -0.66 -17.01 14.77
CA PRO A 18 -1.33 -16.50 15.95
C PRO A 18 -1.05 -17.37 17.18
N LEU A 19 -0.90 -16.71 18.33
CA LEU A 19 -0.79 -17.33 19.65
C LEU A 19 -1.94 -16.82 20.54
N PRO A 20 -2.25 -17.48 21.65
CA PRO A 20 -3.29 -17.01 22.58
C PRO A 20 -3.04 -15.56 23.02
N GLY A 21 -3.96 -14.65 22.69
CA GLY A 21 -3.85 -13.22 22.96
C GLY A 21 -2.84 -12.46 22.11
N MET A 22 -2.29 -13.07 21.07
CA MET A 22 -1.32 -12.47 20.14
C MET A 22 -1.71 -12.80 18.70
N PRO A 23 -2.68 -12.09 18.12
CA PRO A 23 -3.32 -12.44 16.83
C PRO A 23 -2.34 -12.49 15.66
N PHE A 24 -1.31 -11.66 15.68
CA PHE A 24 -0.30 -11.54 14.60
C PHE A 24 1.07 -12.08 15.03
N GLY A 25 1.11 -12.91 16.07
CA GLY A 25 2.33 -13.49 16.62
C GLY A 25 2.96 -12.66 17.74
N LYS A 26 3.99 -13.24 18.36
CA LYS A 26 4.65 -12.65 19.54
C LYS A 26 5.34 -11.32 19.22
N GLY A 27 6.02 -11.21 18.07
CA GLY A 27 6.79 -10.02 17.71
C GLY A 27 5.92 -8.76 17.57
N ALA A 28 4.76 -8.86 16.91
CA ALA A 28 3.81 -7.77 16.80
C ALA A 28 3.26 -7.34 18.18
N ALA A 29 2.92 -8.30 19.04
CA ALA A 29 2.46 -8.01 20.41
C ALA A 29 3.57 -7.37 21.27
N ASP A 30 4.81 -7.83 21.16
CA ASP A 30 5.96 -7.25 21.88
C ASP A 30 6.24 -5.81 21.41
N ALA A 31 6.16 -5.53 20.10
CA ALA A 31 6.33 -4.18 19.55
C ALA A 31 5.27 -3.22 20.08
N LEU A 32 4.00 -3.65 20.07
CA LEU A 32 2.90 -2.88 20.64
C LEU A 32 3.11 -2.63 22.14
N GLY A 33 3.45 -3.68 22.89
CA GLY A 33 3.72 -3.59 24.33
C GLY A 33 4.81 -2.58 24.66
N GLU A 34 5.91 -2.60 23.89
CA GLU A 34 7.04 -1.67 24.06
C GLU A 34 6.65 -0.24 23.68
N PHE A 35 5.91 -0.03 22.60
CA PHE A 35 5.43 1.28 22.21
C PHE A 35 4.52 1.92 23.25
N LEU A 36 3.54 1.17 23.73
CA LEU A 36 2.61 1.65 24.78
C LEU A 36 3.32 1.85 26.12
N ARG A 37 4.35 1.04 26.45
CA ARG A 37 5.19 1.27 27.64
C ARG A 37 5.93 2.60 27.53
N LEU A 38 6.54 2.88 26.39
CA LEU A 38 7.23 4.15 26.10
C LEU A 38 6.28 5.35 26.24
N ALA A 39 5.06 5.24 25.70
CA ALA A 39 4.05 6.29 25.82
C ALA A 39 3.62 6.55 27.29
N ARG A 40 3.45 5.49 28.09
CA ARG A 40 3.15 5.62 29.52
C ARG A 40 4.29 6.29 30.30
N GLU A 41 5.55 5.95 29.99
CA GLU A 41 6.71 6.61 30.58
C GLU A 41 6.79 8.11 30.27
N MET A 42 6.24 8.51 29.10
CA MET A 42 6.08 9.92 28.73
C MET A 42 4.84 10.59 29.36
N GLY A 43 4.09 9.85 30.16
CA GLY A 43 2.93 10.36 30.91
C GLY A 43 1.65 10.46 30.07
N PHE A 44 1.50 9.66 29.01
CA PHE A 44 0.26 9.56 28.24
C PHE A 44 -0.64 8.43 28.76
N GLU A 45 -1.95 8.64 28.64
CA GLU A 45 -2.92 7.55 28.73
C GLU A 45 -2.80 6.65 27.51
N THR A 46 -2.88 5.33 27.73
CA THR A 46 -2.77 4.35 26.65
C THR A 46 -3.84 3.28 26.79
N LYS A 47 -4.28 2.75 25.65
CA LYS A 47 -5.17 1.59 25.58
C LYS A 47 -4.57 0.53 24.66
N ASN A 48 -4.82 -0.73 24.97
CA ASN A 48 -4.46 -1.88 24.15
C ASN A 48 -5.75 -2.65 23.84
N TYR A 49 -6.06 -2.79 22.57
CA TYR A 49 -7.22 -3.52 22.08
C TYR A 49 -6.77 -4.92 21.62
N ASP A 50 -6.64 -5.83 22.58
CA ASP A 50 -6.36 -7.26 22.38
C ASP A 50 -5.11 -7.57 21.53
N ASN A 51 -4.10 -6.70 21.60
CA ASN A 51 -2.89 -6.77 20.76
C ASN A 51 -3.14 -6.68 19.24
N TYR A 52 -4.30 -6.19 18.82
CA TYR A 52 -4.57 -5.77 17.43
C TYR A 52 -4.11 -4.33 17.20
N VAL A 53 -4.45 -3.43 18.14
CA VAL A 53 -4.22 -1.98 18.01
C VAL A 53 -3.93 -1.38 19.39
N GLY A 54 -3.07 -0.37 19.42
CA GLY A 54 -2.87 0.49 20.57
C GLY A 54 -3.31 1.92 20.32
N GLU A 55 -3.72 2.61 21.37
CA GLU A 55 -3.97 4.05 21.39
C GLU A 55 -3.08 4.75 22.40
N VAL A 56 -2.63 5.95 22.02
CA VAL A 56 -2.01 6.95 22.92
C VAL A 56 -2.86 8.21 22.85
N LEU A 57 -3.32 8.71 23.99
CA LEU A 57 -4.30 9.79 24.09
C LEU A 57 -3.67 11.07 24.64
N PHE A 58 -4.01 12.22 24.01
CA PHE A 58 -3.58 13.52 24.48
C PHE A 58 -4.67 14.58 24.22
N GLY A 59 -5.10 15.27 25.30
CA GLY A 59 -6.14 16.27 25.25
C GLY A 59 -7.56 15.71 25.36
N GLU A 60 -8.53 16.57 25.16
CA GLU A 60 -9.97 16.29 25.24
C GLU A 60 -10.71 16.95 24.07
N GLY A 61 -11.98 16.62 23.87
CA GLY A 61 -12.83 17.20 22.83
C GLY A 61 -13.00 16.33 21.60
N GLU A 62 -13.25 16.96 20.46
CA GLU A 62 -13.37 16.28 19.16
C GLU A 62 -12.10 15.50 18.83
N GLU A 63 -12.24 14.28 18.32
CA GLU A 63 -11.12 13.38 18.10
C GLU A 63 -10.39 13.71 16.78
N PHE A 64 -9.07 13.64 16.81
CA PHE A 64 -8.17 13.75 15.67
C PHE A 64 -7.18 12.58 15.70
N ALA A 65 -7.02 11.88 14.58
CA ALA A 65 -6.12 10.73 14.52
C ALA A 65 -4.76 11.07 13.91
N VAL A 66 -3.70 10.45 14.46
CA VAL A 66 -2.50 10.09 13.70
C VAL A 66 -2.46 8.57 13.66
N LEU A 67 -2.47 7.99 12.46
CA LEU A 67 -2.63 6.55 12.26
C LEU A 67 -1.35 5.95 11.69
N ALA A 68 -0.72 5.08 12.46
CA ALA A 68 0.56 4.44 12.18
C ALA A 68 0.49 2.93 12.41
N HIS A 69 1.55 2.18 12.10
CA HIS A 69 1.61 0.76 12.39
C HIS A 69 2.96 0.31 12.96
N LEU A 70 2.99 -0.87 13.56
CA LEU A 70 4.18 -1.42 14.21
C LEU A 70 4.58 -2.79 13.66
N ASP A 71 3.72 -3.44 12.87
CA ASP A 71 4.11 -4.61 12.08
C ASP A 71 5.04 -4.19 10.93
N VAL A 72 5.72 -5.14 10.36
CA VAL A 72 6.68 -4.92 9.27
C VAL A 72 6.61 -6.09 8.29
N VAL A 73 6.95 -5.86 7.02
CA VAL A 73 7.16 -6.96 6.08
C VAL A 73 8.35 -7.83 6.53
N PRO A 74 8.38 -9.12 6.19
CA PRO A 74 9.54 -9.99 6.45
C PRO A 74 10.84 -9.35 5.94
N ALA A 75 11.91 -9.49 6.70
CA ALA A 75 13.19 -8.88 6.35
C ALA A 75 13.73 -9.37 4.99
N GLY A 76 13.54 -10.64 4.67
CA GLY A 76 14.11 -11.22 3.45
C GLY A 76 15.64 -11.36 3.52
N GLY A 77 16.25 -11.57 2.37
CA GLY A 77 17.71 -11.68 2.24
C GLY A 77 18.38 -10.42 1.70
N GLY A 78 19.73 -10.44 1.63
CA GLY A 78 20.49 -9.37 0.98
C GLY A 78 20.93 -8.21 1.90
N TRP A 79 20.65 -8.29 3.20
CA TRP A 79 21.03 -7.28 4.17
C TRP A 79 22.55 -7.27 4.41
N THR A 80 23.15 -6.09 4.45
CA THR A 80 24.52 -5.84 4.89
C THR A 80 24.58 -5.42 6.36
N HIS A 81 23.49 -4.80 6.87
CA HIS A 81 23.27 -4.50 8.29
C HIS A 81 22.23 -5.48 8.85
N PRO A 82 22.34 -5.94 10.12
CA PRO A 82 21.30 -6.78 10.71
C PRO A 82 19.90 -6.11 10.64
N PRO A 83 18.88 -6.74 10.06
CA PRO A 83 17.57 -6.11 9.83
C PRO A 83 16.87 -5.65 11.11
N PHE A 84 17.18 -6.28 12.24
CA PHE A 84 16.68 -5.91 13.57
C PHE A 84 17.82 -5.50 14.52
N GLY A 85 18.92 -4.94 13.97
CA GLY A 85 20.08 -4.47 14.76
C GLY A 85 19.90 -3.04 15.28
N GLY A 86 19.27 -2.18 14.50
CA GLY A 86 19.16 -0.75 14.80
C GLY A 86 20.53 -0.08 14.82
N GLU A 87 21.43 -0.44 13.90
CA GLU A 87 22.77 0.10 13.80
C GLU A 87 22.77 1.51 13.23
N ILE A 88 23.72 2.32 13.68
CA ILE A 88 23.90 3.68 13.15
C ILE A 88 25.27 3.74 12.48
N GLU A 89 25.28 4.01 11.19
CA GLU A 89 26.47 4.22 10.39
C GLU A 89 26.25 5.38 9.41
N ASP A 90 27.23 6.24 9.22
CA ASP A 90 27.22 7.39 8.31
C ASP A 90 25.96 8.28 8.41
N GLY A 91 25.48 8.49 9.66
CA GLY A 91 24.30 9.32 9.91
C GLY A 91 22.98 8.69 9.52
N LYS A 92 22.94 7.38 9.26
CA LYS A 92 21.76 6.57 8.95
C LYS A 92 21.51 5.57 10.08
N LEU A 93 20.27 5.42 10.46
CA LEU A 93 19.79 4.35 11.33
C LEU A 93 19.21 3.24 10.46
N TYR A 94 19.90 2.10 10.43
CA TYR A 94 19.51 0.93 9.64
C TYR A 94 18.59 -0.02 10.40
N GLY A 95 17.64 -0.59 9.69
CA GLY A 95 16.79 -1.68 10.16
C GLY A 95 15.38 -1.65 9.59
N ARG A 96 14.76 -2.80 9.53
CA ARG A 96 13.38 -2.99 9.07
C ARG A 96 12.41 -2.23 9.98
N GLY A 97 11.56 -1.36 9.38
CA GLY A 97 10.62 -0.51 10.10
C GLY A 97 11.19 0.86 10.49
N THR A 98 12.41 1.21 10.08
CA THR A 98 12.97 2.54 10.34
C THR A 98 12.23 3.64 9.58
N MET A 99 11.75 3.34 8.38
CA MET A 99 10.92 4.22 7.54
C MET A 99 9.45 3.81 7.56
N ASP A 100 9.17 2.51 7.63
CA ASP A 100 7.85 1.91 7.44
C ASP A 100 7.55 0.91 8.57
N ASP A 101 6.81 1.31 9.61
CA ASP A 101 6.37 2.65 10.03
C ASP A 101 6.74 2.90 11.51
N LYS A 102 7.59 2.01 12.13
CA LYS A 102 8.01 2.15 13.55
C LYS A 102 8.71 3.48 13.82
N GLY A 103 9.56 3.93 12.88
CA GLY A 103 10.27 5.21 12.99
C GLY A 103 9.30 6.38 13.08
N PRO A 104 8.45 6.61 12.07
CA PRO A 104 7.44 7.67 12.07
C PRO A 104 6.45 7.59 13.23
N ALA A 105 6.01 6.39 13.64
CA ALA A 105 5.18 6.20 14.83
C ALA A 105 5.85 6.73 16.11
N VAL A 106 7.13 6.38 16.32
CA VAL A 106 7.90 6.88 17.46
C VAL A 106 8.13 8.38 17.35
N ILE A 107 8.49 8.90 16.16
CA ILE A 107 8.68 10.33 15.94
C ILE A 107 7.40 11.10 16.31
N THR A 108 6.23 10.62 15.87
CA THR A 108 4.93 11.22 16.21
C THR A 108 4.70 11.25 17.73
N LEU A 109 5.01 10.15 18.42
CA LEU A 109 4.90 10.09 19.88
C LEU A 109 5.80 11.14 20.55
N PHE A 110 7.03 11.34 20.07
CA PHE A 110 7.95 12.37 20.57
C PHE A 110 7.46 13.78 20.25
N CYS A 111 6.79 14.00 19.11
CA CYS A 111 6.14 15.28 18.80
C CYS A 111 5.04 15.61 19.82
N MET A 112 4.17 14.63 20.12
CA MET A 112 3.14 14.80 21.16
C MET A 112 3.77 15.12 22.52
N LYS A 113 4.87 14.43 22.87
CA LYS A 113 5.60 14.69 24.13
C LYS A 113 6.19 16.10 24.17
N ALA A 114 6.82 16.55 23.10
CA ALA A 114 7.37 17.90 23.01
C ALA A 114 6.29 18.98 23.17
N LEU A 115 5.14 18.80 22.53
CA LEU A 115 4.00 19.72 22.68
C LEU A 115 3.46 19.74 24.12
N LYS A 116 3.33 18.55 24.74
CA LYS A 116 2.90 18.43 26.14
C LYS A 116 3.88 19.13 27.10
N ASP A 117 5.19 18.96 26.91
CA ASP A 117 6.24 19.57 27.74
C ASP A 117 6.30 21.08 27.54
N ALA A 118 5.95 21.58 26.36
CA ALA A 118 5.79 22.99 26.07
C ALA A 118 4.52 23.62 26.67
N GLY A 119 3.70 22.83 27.39
CA GLY A 119 2.44 23.29 28.01
C GLY A 119 1.28 23.41 27.03
N PHE A 120 1.38 22.82 25.83
CA PHE A 120 0.29 22.82 24.88
C PHE A 120 -0.89 21.98 25.40
N SER A 121 -2.08 22.57 25.33
CA SER A 121 -3.35 21.89 25.62
C SER A 121 -4.18 21.88 24.32
N PRO A 122 -4.23 20.75 23.62
CA PRO A 122 -4.97 20.68 22.36
C PRO A 122 -6.47 20.85 22.61
N ARG A 123 -7.16 21.54 21.67
CA ARG A 123 -8.62 21.65 21.66
C ARG A 123 -9.32 20.45 21.06
N ARG A 124 -8.55 19.62 20.37
CA ARG A 124 -9.00 18.32 19.86
C ARG A 124 -8.25 17.22 20.57
N LYS A 125 -8.94 16.13 20.86
CA LYS A 125 -8.34 14.93 21.47
C LYS A 125 -7.50 14.20 20.43
N ILE A 126 -6.19 14.21 20.59
CA ILE A 126 -5.27 13.50 19.71
C ILE A 126 -5.26 12.02 20.07
N LYS A 127 -5.55 11.18 19.10
CA LYS A 127 -5.41 9.72 19.17
C LYS A 127 -4.25 9.30 18.25
N LEU A 128 -3.10 8.94 18.81
CA LEU A 128 -2.10 8.21 18.06
C LEU A 128 -2.47 6.73 18.12
N ILE A 129 -2.96 6.22 16.99
CA ILE A 129 -3.45 4.86 16.82
C ILE A 129 -2.37 4.08 16.09
N VAL A 130 -1.93 2.96 16.67
CA VAL A 130 -0.88 2.11 16.09
C VAL A 130 -1.41 0.69 15.89
N GLY A 131 -1.50 0.28 14.62
CA GLY A 131 -1.94 -1.06 14.22
C GLY A 131 -0.81 -2.09 14.24
N CYS A 132 -1.18 -3.36 14.20
CA CYS A 132 -0.24 -4.49 14.20
C CYS A 132 -0.42 -5.41 12.99
N ASN A 133 -1.12 -4.98 11.93
CA ASN A 133 -1.38 -5.79 10.73
C ASN A 133 -1.73 -4.87 9.53
N GLU A 134 -0.97 -3.83 9.32
CA GLU A 134 -1.13 -2.95 8.16
C GLU A 134 -0.69 -3.66 6.89
N GLU A 135 0.50 -4.25 6.93
CA GLU A 135 1.20 -4.86 5.82
C GLU A 135 0.47 -6.08 5.22
N ASN A 136 -0.51 -6.63 5.95
CA ASN A 136 -1.14 -7.88 5.54
C ASN A 136 -2.60 -8.01 5.99
N GLY A 137 -3.49 -7.22 5.40
CA GLY A 137 -4.93 -7.47 5.43
C GLY A 137 -5.78 -6.60 6.35
N TRP A 138 -5.19 -5.74 7.21
CA TRP A 138 -5.90 -4.74 8.03
C TRP A 138 -6.92 -5.31 9.05
N GLU A 139 -6.75 -6.55 9.49
CA GLU A 139 -7.60 -7.14 10.53
C GLU A 139 -7.56 -6.33 11.83
N CYS A 140 -6.43 -5.66 12.08
CA CYS A 140 -6.26 -4.74 13.21
C CYS A 140 -7.29 -3.61 13.18
N ILE A 141 -7.49 -2.95 12.03
CA ILE A 141 -8.49 -1.88 11.86
C ILE A 141 -9.92 -2.43 11.96
N ALA A 142 -10.16 -3.60 11.36
CA ALA A 142 -11.46 -4.26 11.46
C ALA A 142 -11.82 -4.61 12.92
N HIS A 143 -10.83 -4.98 13.74
CA HIS A 143 -11.01 -5.23 15.18
C HIS A 143 -11.22 -3.90 15.93
N TYR A 144 -10.38 -2.89 15.68
CA TYR A 144 -10.49 -1.58 16.32
C TYR A 144 -11.89 -0.96 16.14
N ASN A 145 -12.44 -1.00 14.92
CA ASN A 145 -13.77 -0.48 14.61
C ASN A 145 -14.92 -1.20 15.34
N LYS A 146 -14.67 -2.39 15.90
CA LYS A 146 -15.65 -3.09 16.77
C LYS A 146 -15.54 -2.69 18.23
N CYS A 147 -14.37 -2.22 18.67
CA CYS A 147 -14.05 -1.97 20.08
C CYS A 147 -14.00 -0.48 20.42
N ALA A 148 -13.74 0.38 19.43
CA ALA A 148 -13.53 1.80 19.62
C ALA A 148 -14.08 2.61 18.43
N HIS A 149 -14.15 3.92 18.63
CA HIS A 149 -14.50 4.86 17.56
C HIS A 149 -13.25 5.32 16.82
N MET A 150 -13.23 5.10 15.49
CA MET A 150 -12.22 5.66 14.61
C MET A 150 -12.55 7.13 14.38
N PRO A 151 -11.62 8.07 14.64
CA PRO A 151 -11.83 9.49 14.33
C PRO A 151 -12.12 9.70 12.84
N ASP A 152 -12.98 10.67 12.53
CA ASP A 152 -13.33 10.99 11.14
C ASP A 152 -12.15 11.61 10.38
N GLU A 153 -11.27 12.36 11.07
CA GLU A 153 -10.20 13.14 10.45
C GLU A 153 -8.83 12.84 11.08
N GLY A 154 -7.81 12.85 10.24
CA GLY A 154 -6.43 12.66 10.66
C GLY A 154 -5.45 12.48 9.52
N PHE A 155 -4.21 12.14 9.85
CA PHE A 155 -3.21 11.77 8.84
C PHE A 155 -2.45 10.50 9.22
N SER A 156 -1.87 9.86 8.21
CA SER A 156 -0.92 8.76 8.39
C SER A 156 0.50 9.24 8.04
N PRO A 157 1.49 9.02 8.92
CA PRO A 157 2.89 9.30 8.64
C PRO A 157 3.56 8.17 7.84
N ASP A 158 2.77 7.31 7.22
CA ASP A 158 3.16 6.16 6.42
C ASP A 158 2.82 6.38 4.95
N ALA A 159 3.55 7.31 4.31
CA ALA A 159 3.29 7.76 2.95
C ALA A 159 4.45 8.59 2.38
N ASP A 160 4.19 9.29 1.27
CA ASP A 160 5.10 10.26 0.69
C ASP A 160 4.73 11.70 1.10
N PHE A 161 5.73 12.60 1.14
CA PHE A 161 5.50 14.02 1.07
C PHE A 161 5.27 14.47 -0.39
N PRO A 162 4.60 15.65 -0.64
CA PRO A 162 4.18 16.65 0.36
C PRO A 162 2.90 16.31 1.13
N VAL A 163 1.82 15.98 0.47
CA VAL A 163 0.53 15.57 1.08
C VAL A 163 -0.18 14.68 0.09
N ILE A 164 -0.51 13.47 0.48
CA ILE A 164 -1.40 12.61 -0.29
C ILE A 164 -2.83 12.90 0.16
N ARG A 165 -3.61 13.57 -0.73
CA ARG A 165 -4.99 13.96 -0.47
C ARG A 165 -6.01 12.98 -1.01
N ALA A 166 -5.59 12.15 -1.96
CA ALA A 166 -6.47 11.22 -2.63
C ALA A 166 -5.74 9.94 -3.02
N GLU A 167 -6.46 8.84 -2.92
CA GLU A 167 -5.97 7.50 -3.26
C GLU A 167 -7.02 6.82 -4.13
N LYS A 168 -6.62 6.26 -5.27
CA LYS A 168 -7.53 5.56 -6.17
C LYS A 168 -8.14 4.34 -5.50
N GLY A 169 -9.39 4.03 -5.82
CA GLY A 169 -10.01 2.79 -5.40
C GLY A 169 -9.26 1.57 -5.97
N ILE A 170 -9.24 0.49 -5.22
CA ILE A 170 -8.60 -0.77 -5.62
C ILE A 170 -9.68 -1.83 -5.80
N LEU A 171 -9.64 -2.51 -6.94
CA LEU A 171 -10.50 -3.63 -7.23
C LEU A 171 -9.68 -4.72 -7.90
N GLN A 172 -9.52 -5.85 -7.21
CA GLN A 172 -8.91 -7.04 -7.79
C GLN A 172 -10.00 -8.08 -8.03
N PHE A 173 -10.03 -8.61 -9.24
CA PHE A 173 -10.98 -9.63 -9.63
C PHE A 173 -10.30 -10.71 -10.45
N ARG A 174 -10.90 -11.89 -10.43
CA ARG A 174 -10.55 -13.01 -11.32
C ARG A 174 -11.68 -13.25 -12.29
N MET A 175 -11.40 -13.20 -13.58
CA MET A 175 -12.37 -13.48 -14.65
C MET A 175 -12.04 -14.82 -15.30
N ASP A 176 -13.10 -15.61 -15.54
CA ASP A 176 -13.01 -16.93 -16.14
C ASP A 176 -13.47 -16.90 -17.61
N PHE A 177 -12.66 -17.43 -18.51
CA PHE A 177 -12.96 -17.59 -19.93
C PHE A 177 -12.98 -19.08 -20.27
N PRO A 178 -14.14 -19.65 -20.68
CA PRO A 178 -14.26 -21.08 -20.93
C PRO A 178 -13.68 -21.46 -22.30
N VAL A 179 -12.42 -21.90 -22.33
CA VAL A 179 -11.71 -22.31 -23.55
C VAL A 179 -12.01 -23.77 -23.85
N ARG A 180 -12.80 -24.01 -24.89
CA ARG A 180 -13.29 -25.39 -25.25
C ARG A 180 -12.23 -26.23 -25.95
N LYS A 181 -11.40 -25.59 -26.77
CA LYS A 181 -10.31 -26.25 -27.54
C LYS A 181 -9.05 -25.47 -27.34
N ALA A 182 -8.44 -25.65 -26.17
CA ALA A 182 -7.23 -24.94 -25.83
C ALA A 182 -6.10 -25.31 -26.81
N PRO A 183 -5.42 -24.32 -27.41
CA PRO A 183 -4.25 -24.55 -28.28
C PRO A 183 -2.98 -24.90 -27.49
N PHE A 184 -3.12 -25.20 -26.22
CA PHE A 184 -2.06 -25.55 -25.26
C PHE A 184 -2.60 -26.53 -24.22
N THR A 185 -1.69 -27.25 -23.54
CA THR A 185 -2.05 -28.13 -22.42
C THR A 185 -2.00 -27.40 -21.06
N ALA A 186 -1.14 -26.37 -20.94
CA ALA A 186 -1.06 -25.51 -19.80
C ALA A 186 -0.72 -24.08 -20.23
N LEU A 187 -1.24 -23.09 -19.50
CA LEU A 187 -0.85 -21.69 -19.61
C LEU A 187 -0.80 -21.09 -18.19
N TYR A 188 0.27 -20.39 -17.90
CA TYR A 188 0.47 -19.73 -16.61
C TYR A 188 1.34 -18.47 -16.75
N GLY A 189 1.19 -17.53 -15.83
CA GLY A 189 2.02 -16.32 -15.78
C GLY A 189 1.69 -15.46 -14.58
N GLY A 190 2.69 -14.72 -14.12
CA GLY A 190 2.61 -13.82 -12.98
C GLY A 190 2.52 -14.53 -11.63
N GLU A 191 2.88 -13.80 -10.59
CA GLU A 191 2.95 -14.31 -9.21
C GLU A 191 2.03 -13.54 -8.25
N ARG A 192 1.86 -12.25 -8.49
CA ARG A 192 1.12 -11.34 -7.59
C ARG A 192 0.10 -10.50 -8.36
N PRO A 193 -1.12 -10.35 -7.81
CA PRO A 193 -2.15 -9.53 -8.45
C PRO A 193 -1.77 -8.07 -8.66
N ASN A 194 -0.97 -7.50 -7.78
CA ASN A 194 -0.58 -6.08 -7.78
C ASN A 194 0.73 -5.79 -8.54
N MET A 195 1.24 -6.74 -9.33
CA MET A 195 2.48 -6.58 -10.09
C MET A 195 2.30 -7.03 -11.54
N VAL A 196 2.70 -6.18 -12.49
CA VAL A 196 2.68 -6.48 -13.93
C VAL A 196 3.43 -7.78 -14.20
N CYS A 197 2.80 -8.70 -14.94
CA CYS A 197 3.35 -10.00 -15.27
C CYS A 197 4.62 -9.88 -16.11
N ALA A 198 5.78 -10.22 -15.54
CA ALA A 198 7.07 -10.18 -16.23
C ALA A 198 7.40 -11.47 -16.98
N LEU A 199 6.73 -12.59 -16.66
CA LEU A 199 6.98 -13.89 -17.28
C LEU A 199 5.64 -14.65 -17.44
N ALA A 200 5.39 -15.14 -18.64
CA ALA A 200 4.26 -16.02 -18.92
C ALA A 200 4.72 -17.17 -19.86
N ALA A 201 4.13 -18.34 -19.69
CA ALA A 201 4.48 -19.51 -20.50
C ALA A 201 3.25 -20.36 -20.83
N ALA A 202 3.34 -21.08 -21.97
CA ALA A 202 2.38 -22.09 -22.36
C ALA A 202 3.10 -23.38 -22.76
N GLU A 203 2.51 -24.53 -22.43
CA GLU A 203 3.03 -25.86 -22.73
C GLU A 203 2.11 -26.59 -23.71
N GLY A 204 2.67 -27.52 -24.51
CA GLY A 204 1.91 -28.35 -25.45
C GLY A 204 1.28 -27.57 -26.59
N ALA A 205 1.80 -26.39 -26.91
CA ALA A 205 1.33 -25.54 -27.99
C ALA A 205 2.21 -25.67 -29.25
N GLU A 206 1.61 -25.50 -30.44
CA GLU A 206 2.36 -25.42 -31.69
C GLU A 206 3.09 -24.08 -31.78
N PHE A 207 4.32 -24.10 -32.32
CA PHE A 207 5.13 -22.92 -32.53
C PHE A 207 5.00 -22.40 -33.95
N ASP A 208 4.46 -21.19 -34.10
CA ASP A 208 4.43 -20.44 -35.35
C ASP A 208 5.48 -19.31 -35.26
N PRO A 209 6.62 -19.42 -36.02
CA PRO A 209 7.71 -18.44 -35.92
C PRO A 209 7.29 -17.01 -36.28
N ALA A 210 6.44 -16.84 -37.33
CA ALA A 210 6.01 -15.52 -37.78
C ALA A 210 5.12 -14.83 -36.76
N ARG A 211 4.20 -15.58 -36.14
CA ARG A 211 3.33 -15.10 -35.08
C ARG A 211 4.13 -14.81 -33.80
N ALA A 212 5.09 -15.69 -33.48
CA ALA A 212 5.93 -15.53 -32.32
C ALA A 212 6.79 -14.26 -32.38
N GLU A 213 7.43 -13.99 -33.52
CA GLU A 213 8.15 -12.75 -33.75
C GLU A 213 7.29 -11.51 -33.57
N LYS A 214 6.07 -11.52 -34.19
CA LYS A 214 5.12 -10.40 -34.10
C LYS A 214 4.63 -10.13 -32.67
N CYS A 215 4.47 -11.19 -31.85
CA CYS A 215 3.94 -11.09 -30.48
C CYS A 215 5.03 -10.98 -29.42
N GLY A 216 6.31 -11.14 -29.75
CA GLY A 216 7.41 -11.19 -28.79
C GLY A 216 7.39 -12.45 -27.93
N VAL A 217 7.02 -13.60 -28.51
CA VAL A 217 7.01 -14.93 -27.89
C VAL A 217 8.16 -15.73 -28.44
N VAL A 218 8.83 -16.51 -27.60
CA VAL A 218 9.94 -17.39 -27.99
C VAL A 218 9.67 -18.84 -27.58
N GLN A 219 10.32 -19.79 -28.26
CA GLN A 219 10.28 -21.19 -27.85
C GLN A 219 11.52 -21.53 -27.01
N GLU A 220 11.30 -21.93 -25.76
CA GLU A 220 12.35 -22.31 -24.81
C GLU A 220 11.97 -23.63 -24.12
N GLY A 221 12.83 -24.64 -24.19
CA GLY A 221 12.63 -25.92 -23.48
C GLY A 221 11.29 -26.61 -23.81
N GLY A 222 10.80 -26.46 -25.06
CA GLY A 222 9.53 -27.05 -25.51
C GLY A 222 8.28 -26.26 -25.07
N LYS A 223 8.46 -25.08 -24.47
CA LYS A 223 7.38 -24.16 -24.07
C LYS A 223 7.39 -22.91 -24.92
N LEU A 224 6.25 -22.27 -25.08
CA LEU A 224 6.16 -20.89 -25.55
C LEU A 224 6.28 -19.96 -24.37
N VAL A 225 7.23 -19.02 -24.44
CA VAL A 225 7.57 -18.12 -23.34
C VAL A 225 7.46 -16.67 -23.82
N ALA A 226 6.77 -15.85 -23.06
CA ALA A 226 6.77 -14.41 -23.21
C ALA A 226 7.47 -13.77 -22.01
N ARG A 227 8.31 -12.77 -22.28
CA ARG A 227 9.03 -11.99 -21.27
C ARG A 227 8.59 -10.53 -21.32
N GLY A 228 8.50 -9.92 -20.17
CA GLY A 228 8.15 -8.52 -19.99
C GLY A 228 9.03 -7.87 -18.93
N ARG A 229 8.51 -6.82 -18.34
CA ARG A 229 9.14 -6.08 -17.25
C ARG A 229 8.12 -5.81 -16.16
N ALA A 230 8.46 -6.19 -14.93
CA ALA A 230 7.62 -5.91 -13.78
C ALA A 230 7.49 -4.40 -13.52
N ALA A 231 6.32 -3.99 -13.06
CA ALA A 231 6.01 -2.66 -12.53
C ALA A 231 4.85 -2.81 -11.55
N HIS A 232 4.60 -1.80 -10.72
CA HIS A 232 3.43 -1.82 -9.86
C HIS A 232 2.14 -1.72 -10.69
N ALA A 233 1.07 -2.41 -10.29
CA ALA A 233 -0.20 -2.43 -11.03
C ALA A 233 -0.90 -1.06 -11.11
N SER A 234 -0.55 -0.10 -10.26
CA SER A 234 -1.05 1.28 -10.34
C SER A 234 -0.42 2.10 -11.47
N THR A 235 0.78 1.71 -11.92
CA THR A 235 1.53 2.33 -13.02
C THR A 235 1.93 1.28 -14.07
N PRO A 236 0.96 0.55 -14.66
CA PRO A 236 1.25 -0.60 -15.52
C PRO A 236 2.04 -0.23 -16.77
N ASP A 237 1.94 1.01 -17.22
CA ASP A 237 2.66 1.52 -18.42
C ASP A 237 4.19 1.65 -18.18
N GLU A 238 4.65 1.64 -16.94
CA GLU A 238 6.07 1.55 -16.60
C GLU A 238 6.63 0.13 -16.77
N GLY A 239 5.75 -0.87 -16.89
CA GLY A 239 6.07 -2.25 -17.11
C GLY A 239 5.91 -2.69 -18.57
N GLU A 240 6.06 -3.99 -18.78
CA GLU A 240 5.73 -4.67 -20.03
C GLU A 240 5.08 -6.02 -19.70
N ASN A 241 3.82 -6.19 -20.06
CA ASN A 241 3.05 -7.33 -19.62
C ASN A 241 3.26 -8.57 -20.51
N ALA A 242 3.87 -9.61 -19.97
CA ALA A 242 4.13 -10.86 -20.69
C ALA A 242 2.85 -11.62 -21.06
N LEU A 243 1.78 -11.55 -20.21
CA LEU A 243 0.50 -12.17 -20.52
C LEU A 243 -0.15 -11.53 -21.77
N GLN A 244 0.00 -10.22 -21.95
CA GLN A 244 -0.49 -9.53 -23.14
C GLN A 244 0.10 -10.14 -24.42
N LYS A 245 1.41 -10.39 -24.43
CA LYS A 245 2.12 -10.99 -25.56
C LYS A 245 1.64 -12.42 -25.84
N LEU A 246 1.54 -13.22 -24.77
CA LEU A 246 1.16 -14.62 -24.89
C LEU A 246 -0.30 -14.78 -25.33
N LEU A 247 -1.23 -13.96 -24.79
CA LEU A 247 -2.62 -14.00 -25.22
C LEU A 247 -2.82 -13.43 -26.62
N ALA A 248 -2.05 -12.42 -27.04
CA ALA A 248 -2.04 -11.95 -28.42
C ALA A 248 -1.60 -13.04 -29.41
N TYR A 249 -0.67 -13.91 -28.99
CA TYR A 249 -0.24 -15.06 -29.78
C TYR A 249 -1.38 -16.06 -29.99
N PHE A 250 -2.16 -16.38 -28.95
CA PHE A 250 -3.21 -17.41 -29.01
C PHE A 250 -4.60 -16.87 -29.40
N ALA A 251 -4.81 -15.56 -29.39
CA ALA A 251 -6.12 -14.97 -29.73
C ALA A 251 -6.71 -15.41 -31.09
N PRO A 252 -5.92 -15.67 -32.16
CA PRO A 252 -6.47 -16.20 -33.42
C PRO A 252 -6.98 -17.63 -33.35
N ASP A 253 -6.62 -18.40 -32.33
CA ASP A 253 -6.88 -19.84 -32.25
C ASP A 253 -8.15 -20.19 -31.47
N ASP A 254 -8.67 -19.29 -30.63
CA ASP A 254 -9.87 -19.50 -29.82
C ASP A 254 -10.60 -18.18 -29.51
N GLU A 255 -11.94 -18.17 -29.68
CA GLU A 255 -12.77 -16.98 -29.48
C GLU A 255 -12.76 -16.46 -28.03
N GLU A 256 -12.68 -17.34 -27.03
CA GLU A 256 -12.64 -16.93 -25.63
C GLU A 256 -11.28 -16.37 -25.22
N ILE A 257 -10.18 -16.85 -25.83
CA ILE A 257 -8.85 -16.24 -25.66
C ILE A 257 -8.81 -14.87 -26.33
N ALA A 258 -9.40 -14.73 -27.55
CA ALA A 258 -9.52 -13.43 -28.21
C ALA A 258 -10.33 -12.45 -27.37
N LYS A 259 -11.46 -12.91 -26.81
CA LYS A 259 -12.29 -12.11 -25.91
C LYS A 259 -11.53 -11.68 -24.66
N ALA A 260 -10.77 -12.60 -24.01
CA ALA A 260 -9.93 -12.26 -22.87
C ALA A 260 -8.91 -11.17 -23.21
N TYR A 261 -8.26 -11.30 -24.35
CA TYR A 261 -7.30 -10.32 -24.84
C TYR A 261 -7.94 -8.96 -25.12
N ASP A 262 -9.09 -8.93 -25.79
CA ASP A 262 -9.79 -7.68 -26.13
C ASP A 262 -10.35 -6.98 -24.89
N VAL A 263 -10.96 -7.72 -23.98
CA VAL A 263 -11.55 -7.19 -22.74
C VAL A 263 -10.47 -6.64 -21.80
N LEU A 264 -9.42 -7.41 -21.58
CA LEU A 264 -8.46 -7.11 -20.51
C LEU A 264 -7.26 -6.26 -20.97
N PHE A 265 -6.89 -6.30 -22.25
CA PHE A 265 -5.70 -5.58 -22.74
C PHE A 265 -6.02 -4.49 -23.78
N LYS A 266 -7.12 -4.63 -24.54
CA LYS A 266 -7.51 -3.64 -25.56
C LYS A 266 -8.63 -2.70 -25.13
N ASP A 267 -9.01 -2.76 -23.86
CA ASP A 267 -10.07 -1.92 -23.28
C ASP A 267 -11.41 -1.99 -24.06
N ALA A 268 -11.80 -3.18 -24.52
CA ALA A 268 -13.05 -3.35 -25.25
C ALA A 268 -14.29 -2.93 -24.44
N LEU A 269 -14.20 -2.87 -23.11
CA LEU A 269 -15.25 -2.38 -22.23
C LEU A 269 -15.25 -0.84 -22.07
N GLY A 270 -14.18 -0.17 -22.50
CA GLY A 270 -14.04 1.29 -22.37
C GLY A 270 -13.88 1.77 -20.93
N LEU A 271 -13.20 1.02 -20.07
CA LEU A 271 -12.91 1.39 -18.69
C LEU A 271 -11.91 2.55 -18.59
N LYS A 272 -10.94 2.64 -19.53
CA LYS A 272 -9.92 3.70 -19.54
C LYS A 272 -10.47 5.11 -19.78
N LYS A 273 -11.76 5.24 -20.19
CA LYS A 273 -12.43 6.56 -20.30
C LYS A 273 -12.66 7.22 -18.93
N PHE A 274 -12.73 6.41 -17.86
CA PHE A 274 -12.94 6.93 -16.51
C PHE A 274 -11.70 7.69 -16.04
N CYS A 275 -11.91 8.95 -15.72
CA CYS A 275 -10.85 9.87 -15.32
C CYS A 275 -11.44 10.96 -14.43
N ASP A 276 -10.69 11.36 -13.43
CA ASP A 276 -10.91 12.57 -12.63
C ASP A 276 -9.58 13.28 -12.38
N ASP A 277 -9.51 14.17 -11.40
CA ASP A 277 -8.29 14.88 -11.01
C ASP A 277 -7.23 13.97 -10.36
N THR A 278 -7.57 12.73 -10.03
CA THR A 278 -6.62 11.68 -9.60
C THR A 278 -6.08 10.86 -10.78
N GLY A 279 -6.49 11.16 -12.01
CA GLY A 279 -6.05 10.55 -13.25
C GLY A 279 -6.95 9.43 -13.76
N HIS A 280 -6.54 8.78 -14.84
CA HIS A 280 -7.30 7.72 -15.50
C HIS A 280 -7.35 6.42 -14.70
N LEU A 281 -8.43 5.64 -14.89
CA LEU A 281 -8.48 4.25 -14.44
C LEU A 281 -7.34 3.46 -15.09
N THR A 282 -6.64 2.67 -14.29
CA THR A 282 -5.67 1.67 -14.79
C THR A 282 -6.23 0.27 -14.61
N MET A 283 -5.93 -0.62 -15.55
CA MET A 283 -6.28 -2.03 -15.51
C MET A 283 -5.06 -2.86 -15.90
N SER A 284 -4.65 -3.74 -14.99
CA SER A 284 -3.44 -4.57 -15.14
C SER A 284 -3.79 -6.03 -14.90
N PRO A 285 -3.93 -6.85 -15.96
CA PRO A 285 -4.07 -8.30 -15.84
C PRO A 285 -2.70 -8.91 -15.51
N ASN A 286 -2.56 -9.50 -14.31
CA ASN A 286 -1.25 -9.78 -13.75
C ASN A 286 -0.96 -11.25 -13.50
N VAL A 287 -1.99 -12.06 -13.21
CA VAL A 287 -1.82 -13.51 -12.98
C VAL A 287 -2.77 -14.27 -13.89
N ALA A 288 -2.29 -15.30 -14.54
CA ALA A 288 -3.12 -16.19 -15.34
C ALA A 288 -2.79 -17.66 -15.10
N GLU A 289 -3.83 -18.49 -15.14
CA GLU A 289 -3.70 -19.95 -15.16
C GLU A 289 -4.77 -20.55 -16.09
N PHE A 290 -4.41 -21.63 -16.78
CA PHE A 290 -5.38 -22.50 -17.44
C PHE A 290 -5.63 -23.73 -16.61
N LYS A 291 -6.88 -23.89 -16.16
CA LYS A 291 -7.28 -25.01 -15.31
C LYS A 291 -8.75 -25.36 -15.56
N ASP A 292 -9.06 -26.66 -15.59
CA ASP A 292 -10.42 -27.20 -15.74
C ASP A 292 -11.17 -26.63 -16.97
N GLY A 293 -10.45 -26.48 -18.11
CA GLY A 293 -11.01 -25.95 -19.35
C GLY A 293 -11.31 -24.45 -19.33
N LYS A 294 -10.77 -23.72 -18.36
CA LYS A 294 -10.96 -22.29 -18.21
C LYS A 294 -9.61 -21.57 -18.15
N LEU A 295 -9.50 -20.49 -18.90
CA LEU A 295 -8.44 -19.51 -18.72
C LEU A 295 -8.91 -18.52 -17.64
N ARG A 296 -8.24 -18.53 -16.50
CA ARG A 296 -8.51 -17.67 -15.35
C ARG A 296 -7.49 -16.54 -15.32
N ILE A 297 -7.96 -15.29 -15.30
CA ILE A 297 -7.06 -14.13 -15.28
C ILE A 297 -7.42 -13.25 -14.10
N THR A 298 -6.43 -13.04 -13.21
CA THR A 298 -6.55 -12.09 -12.09
C THR A 298 -6.02 -10.73 -12.53
N THR A 299 -6.84 -9.72 -12.35
CA THR A 299 -6.64 -8.35 -12.81
C THR A 299 -6.76 -7.38 -11.63
N ASP A 300 -5.85 -6.41 -11.58
CA ASP A 300 -5.89 -5.28 -10.65
C ASP A 300 -6.39 -4.03 -11.39
N ILE A 301 -7.42 -3.41 -10.86
CA ILE A 301 -7.93 -2.11 -11.31
C ILE A 301 -7.65 -1.06 -10.25
N ARG A 302 -7.16 0.11 -10.68
CA ARG A 302 -7.13 1.33 -9.89
C ARG A 302 -8.06 2.35 -10.52
N TYR A 303 -9.18 2.65 -9.85
CA TYR A 303 -10.20 3.53 -10.38
C TYR A 303 -10.18 4.91 -9.73
N PRO A 304 -10.58 5.97 -10.45
CA PRO A 304 -10.58 7.36 -9.97
C PRO A 304 -11.22 7.53 -8.60
N ALA A 305 -10.66 8.42 -7.79
CA ALA A 305 -11.04 8.53 -6.38
C ALA A 305 -12.44 9.13 -6.14
N THR A 306 -13.02 9.79 -7.14
CA THR A 306 -14.40 10.30 -7.07
C THR A 306 -15.45 9.31 -7.54
N MET A 307 -15.02 8.14 -8.03
CA MET A 307 -15.92 7.07 -8.51
C MET A 307 -16.28 6.10 -7.39
N LYS A 308 -17.42 5.43 -7.60
CA LYS A 308 -17.84 4.30 -6.77
C LYS A 308 -17.47 2.98 -7.42
N ARG A 309 -17.15 1.99 -6.62
CA ARG A 309 -16.86 0.61 -7.08
C ARG A 309 -17.96 0.06 -7.98
N GLU A 310 -19.24 0.34 -7.67
CA GLU A 310 -20.40 -0.13 -8.40
C GLU A 310 -20.44 0.38 -9.85
N GLU A 311 -19.87 1.54 -10.14
CA GLU A 311 -19.75 2.07 -11.49
C GLU A 311 -18.76 1.26 -12.34
N VAL A 312 -17.66 0.80 -11.70
CA VAL A 312 -16.67 -0.07 -12.35
C VAL A 312 -17.22 -1.48 -12.57
N THR A 313 -17.86 -2.07 -11.55
CA THR A 313 -18.40 -3.42 -11.65
C THR A 313 -19.56 -3.49 -12.65
N ALA A 314 -20.40 -2.45 -12.77
CA ALA A 314 -21.44 -2.38 -13.79
C ALA A 314 -20.87 -2.45 -15.22
N VAL A 315 -19.68 -1.90 -15.45
CA VAL A 315 -19.02 -2.05 -16.75
C VAL A 315 -18.42 -3.44 -16.92
N LEU A 316 -17.82 -4.03 -15.87
CA LEU A 316 -17.30 -5.39 -15.92
C LEU A 316 -18.42 -6.41 -16.23
N ASP A 317 -19.63 -6.21 -15.73
CA ASP A 317 -20.79 -7.07 -16.01
C ASP A 317 -21.15 -7.14 -17.51
N THR A 318 -20.82 -6.08 -18.26
CA THR A 318 -21.05 -6.06 -19.72
C THR A 318 -20.15 -7.04 -20.49
N ALA A 319 -19.06 -7.51 -19.89
CA ALA A 319 -18.17 -8.50 -20.49
C ALA A 319 -18.86 -9.86 -20.69
N ARG A 320 -19.94 -10.14 -19.94
CA ARG A 320 -20.65 -11.43 -19.96
C ARG A 320 -19.73 -12.63 -19.76
N SER A 321 -18.69 -12.46 -18.97
CA SER A 321 -17.80 -13.51 -18.48
C SER A 321 -17.91 -13.57 -16.95
N PRO A 322 -18.02 -14.76 -16.36
CA PRO A 322 -18.05 -14.88 -14.91
C PRO A 322 -16.79 -14.30 -14.28
N TYR A 323 -16.95 -13.52 -13.22
CA TYR A 323 -15.82 -13.05 -12.43
C TYR A 323 -16.13 -13.09 -10.93
N GLU A 324 -15.09 -13.12 -10.14
CA GLU A 324 -15.12 -13.10 -8.68
C GLU A 324 -14.29 -11.92 -8.19
N LEU A 325 -14.84 -11.12 -7.29
CA LEU A 325 -14.10 -10.06 -6.60
C LEU A 325 -13.21 -10.71 -5.53
N LEU A 326 -11.91 -10.45 -5.59
CA LEU A 326 -10.92 -11.01 -4.68
C LEU A 326 -10.54 -10.03 -3.57
N HIS A 327 -10.41 -8.75 -3.94
CA HIS A 327 -10.02 -7.68 -3.01
C HIS A 327 -10.61 -6.36 -3.47
N CYS A 328 -11.13 -5.58 -2.52
CA CYS A 328 -11.67 -4.26 -2.78
C CYS A 328 -11.25 -3.30 -1.67
N GLN A 329 -10.81 -2.11 -2.05
CA GLN A 329 -10.64 -0.98 -1.15
C GLN A 329 -11.31 0.25 -1.77
N GLU A 330 -12.16 0.89 -0.99
CA GLU A 330 -12.80 2.13 -1.45
C GLU A 330 -11.75 3.25 -1.56
N PRO A 331 -11.96 4.21 -2.47
CA PRO A 331 -11.02 5.33 -2.63
C PRO A 331 -11.03 6.24 -1.40
N LEU A 332 -9.95 7.00 -1.25
CA LEU A 332 -9.87 8.15 -0.35
C LEU A 332 -9.82 9.42 -1.19
N TYR A 333 -10.63 10.42 -0.83
CA TYR A 333 -10.65 11.70 -1.53
C TYR A 333 -10.92 12.86 -0.59
N ASN A 334 -10.01 13.83 -0.55
CA ASN A 334 -10.19 15.11 0.11
C ASN A 334 -10.06 16.25 -0.89
N ASP A 335 -10.91 17.25 -0.74
CA ASP A 335 -10.74 18.52 -1.45
C ASP A 335 -9.40 19.17 -1.04
N GLU A 336 -8.65 19.68 -2.00
CA GLU A 336 -7.33 20.28 -1.76
C GLU A 336 -7.40 21.56 -0.90
N HIS A 337 -8.57 22.18 -0.82
CA HIS A 337 -8.83 23.40 -0.05
C HIS A 337 -9.43 23.12 1.33
N CYS A 338 -9.72 21.86 1.69
CA CYS A 338 -10.23 21.56 3.02
C CYS A 338 -9.17 21.90 4.09
N PHE A 339 -9.62 22.06 5.33
CA PHE A 339 -8.76 22.50 6.44
C PHE A 339 -7.57 21.56 6.65
N LEU A 340 -7.78 20.24 6.61
CA LEU A 340 -6.73 19.24 6.77
C LEU A 340 -5.63 19.42 5.71
N ILE A 341 -6.01 19.33 4.43
CA ILE A 341 -5.05 19.36 3.32
C ILE A 341 -4.33 20.69 3.21
N SER A 342 -5.05 21.81 3.32
CA SER A 342 -4.46 23.15 3.26
C SER A 342 -3.51 23.42 4.43
N THR A 343 -3.81 22.89 5.63
CA THR A 343 -2.91 22.99 6.79
C THR A 343 -1.65 22.16 6.62
N LEU A 344 -1.78 20.89 6.24
CA LEU A 344 -0.62 20.01 6.00
C LEU A 344 0.29 20.57 4.90
N ARG A 345 -0.30 21.05 3.80
CA ARG A 345 0.42 21.73 2.72
C ARG A 345 1.23 22.92 3.24
N ARG A 346 0.57 23.85 3.95
CA ARG A 346 1.22 25.04 4.50
C ARG A 346 2.37 24.67 5.44
N VAL A 347 2.15 23.73 6.35
CA VAL A 347 3.19 23.26 7.28
C VAL A 347 4.39 22.69 6.51
N TYR A 348 4.16 21.86 5.50
CA TYR A 348 5.23 21.31 4.67
C TYR A 348 6.02 22.43 3.97
N GLU A 349 5.33 23.40 3.34
CA GLU A 349 5.96 24.53 2.65
C GLU A 349 6.79 25.39 3.60
N GLU A 350 6.25 25.73 4.78
CA GLU A 350 6.94 26.51 5.81
C GLU A 350 8.19 25.82 6.38
N LYS A 351 8.12 24.50 6.59
CA LYS A 351 9.21 23.73 7.19
C LYS A 351 10.29 23.32 6.22
N THR A 352 9.95 23.17 4.95
CA THR A 352 10.90 22.63 3.95
C THR A 352 11.35 23.66 2.92
N GLY A 353 10.61 24.74 2.72
CA GLY A 353 10.80 25.69 1.64
C GLY A 353 10.51 25.10 0.24
N ARG A 354 9.88 23.92 0.16
CA ARG A 354 9.54 23.21 -1.08
C ARG A 354 8.06 23.34 -1.36
N SER A 355 7.65 23.14 -2.61
CA SER A 355 6.24 23.07 -2.99
C SER A 355 5.51 21.98 -2.22
N GLY A 356 4.39 22.32 -1.61
CA GLY A 356 3.49 21.43 -0.90
C GLY A 356 2.26 21.03 -1.69
N ALA A 357 2.28 21.17 -3.03
CA ALA A 357 1.14 20.84 -3.89
C ALA A 357 0.63 19.41 -3.59
N PRO A 358 -0.64 19.24 -3.18
CA PRO A 358 -1.17 17.93 -2.81
C PRO A 358 -1.18 16.99 -4.01
N VAL A 359 -0.93 15.71 -3.74
CA VAL A 359 -0.85 14.66 -4.78
C VAL A 359 -1.96 13.62 -4.59
N ALA A 360 -2.28 12.93 -5.69
CA ALA A 360 -3.08 11.73 -5.70
C ALA A 360 -2.21 10.53 -6.07
N ILE A 361 -2.46 9.37 -5.46
CA ILE A 361 -1.71 8.15 -5.73
C ILE A 361 -2.61 7.00 -6.19
N GLY A 362 -2.05 6.07 -6.93
CA GLY A 362 -2.72 4.84 -7.33
C GLY A 362 -2.62 3.73 -6.29
N GLY A 363 -1.79 3.90 -5.27
CA GLY A 363 -1.66 2.99 -4.13
C GLY A 363 -2.67 3.28 -3.03
N GLY A 364 -2.54 2.59 -1.91
CA GLY A 364 -3.30 2.84 -0.69
C GLY A 364 -2.37 2.95 0.49
N THR A 365 -2.66 3.87 1.39
CA THR A 365 -1.98 4.03 2.67
C THR A 365 -2.96 3.77 3.82
N TYR A 366 -2.42 3.69 5.01
CA TYR A 366 -3.25 3.52 6.22
C TYR A 366 -4.24 4.68 6.45
N ALA A 367 -4.03 5.85 5.81
CA ALA A 367 -4.94 6.99 5.86
C ALA A 367 -6.38 6.66 5.41
N ARG A 368 -6.57 5.63 4.56
CA ARG A 368 -7.91 5.15 4.14
C ARG A 368 -8.79 4.62 5.27
N ALA A 369 -8.22 4.25 6.39
CA ALA A 369 -9.00 3.85 7.55
C ALA A 369 -9.81 5.01 8.15
N LEU A 370 -9.44 6.24 7.81
CA LEU A 370 -10.12 7.47 8.20
C LEU A 370 -11.06 7.93 7.09
N LYS A 371 -12.17 8.54 7.45
CA LYS A 371 -13.11 9.11 6.49
C LYS A 371 -12.50 10.28 5.71
N ASN A 372 -11.79 11.16 6.43
CA ASN A 372 -11.06 12.30 5.89
C ASN A 372 -9.58 12.14 6.28
N GLY A 373 -8.93 11.11 5.75
CA GLY A 373 -7.52 10.83 6.00
C GLY A 373 -6.60 11.50 4.98
N ALA A 374 -5.35 11.72 5.35
CA ALA A 374 -4.30 12.17 4.44
C ALA A 374 -3.01 11.40 4.69
N GLY A 375 -2.25 11.06 3.64
CA GLY A 375 -0.88 10.59 3.78
C GLY A 375 0.06 11.79 3.93
N PHE A 376 1.03 11.74 4.89
CA PHE A 376 1.91 12.85 5.16
C PHE A 376 3.31 12.40 5.61
N GLY A 377 4.17 12.09 4.64
CA GLY A 377 5.51 11.57 4.88
C GLY A 377 5.53 10.12 5.40
N PRO A 378 6.69 9.51 5.70
CA PRO A 378 7.98 10.18 5.93
C PRO A 378 8.88 10.36 4.70
N GLN A 379 8.55 9.77 3.56
CA GLN A 379 9.40 9.78 2.38
C GLN A 379 9.45 11.17 1.73
N PHE A 380 10.65 11.74 1.59
CA PHE A 380 10.84 13.04 0.94
C PHE A 380 11.04 12.89 -0.56
N PRO A 381 10.47 13.81 -1.39
CA PRO A 381 10.67 13.79 -2.82
C PRO A 381 12.13 13.89 -3.22
N GLY A 382 12.57 12.99 -4.13
CA GLY A 382 13.93 12.95 -4.65
C GLY A 382 14.95 12.23 -3.75
N GLU A 383 14.54 11.72 -2.59
CA GLU A 383 15.37 10.85 -1.76
C GLU A 383 15.14 9.37 -2.13
N PRO A 384 16.18 8.51 -2.06
CA PRO A 384 16.01 7.09 -2.32
C PRO A 384 15.01 6.47 -1.36
N SER A 385 14.04 5.70 -1.88
CA SER A 385 13.16 4.90 -1.05
C SER A 385 13.81 3.53 -0.81
N THR A 386 13.91 3.15 0.46
CA THR A 386 14.39 1.83 0.90
C THR A 386 13.31 1.00 1.59
N ILE A 387 12.08 1.49 1.56
CA ILE A 387 10.90 0.81 2.10
C ILE A 387 10.77 -0.57 1.43
N HIS A 388 10.54 -1.62 2.23
CA HIS A 388 10.44 -3.01 1.81
C HIS A 388 11.70 -3.62 1.17
N GLN A 389 12.83 -2.90 1.16
CA GLN A 389 14.11 -3.40 0.63
C GLN A 389 15.05 -3.84 1.76
N CYS A 390 16.12 -4.56 1.41
CA CYS A 390 17.22 -4.76 2.33
C CYS A 390 17.93 -3.43 2.62
N ASP A 391 18.59 -3.36 3.76
CA ASP A 391 19.26 -2.14 4.26
C ASP A 391 18.35 -0.91 4.31
N GLU A 392 17.07 -1.12 4.67
CA GLU A 392 16.15 -0.04 4.99
C GLU A 392 16.77 0.86 6.06
N TYR A 393 16.67 2.18 5.87
CA TYR A 393 17.21 3.14 6.81
C TYR A 393 16.42 4.44 6.85
N ILE A 394 16.51 5.14 7.99
CA ILE A 394 16.16 6.55 8.11
C ILE A 394 17.41 7.38 8.42
N THR A 395 17.59 8.52 7.75
CA THR A 395 18.70 9.40 8.10
C THR A 395 18.40 10.14 9.40
N LEU A 396 19.42 10.38 10.23
CA LEU A 396 19.27 11.19 11.45
C LEU A 396 18.85 12.63 11.14
N GLY A 397 19.19 13.11 9.93
CA GLY A 397 18.71 14.37 9.39
C GLY A 397 17.19 14.35 9.18
N ASN A 398 16.65 13.28 8.59
CA ASN A 398 15.21 13.12 8.38
C ASN A 398 14.44 12.94 9.69
N VAL A 399 14.99 12.22 10.68
CA VAL A 399 14.38 12.17 12.02
C VAL A 399 14.15 13.57 12.58
N ARG A 400 15.15 14.47 12.46
CA ARG A 400 15.03 15.87 12.92
C ARG A 400 13.98 16.64 12.11
N ARG A 401 14.01 16.53 10.77
CA ARG A 401 13.02 17.19 9.89
C ARG A 401 11.60 16.73 10.18
N LEU A 402 11.40 15.43 10.40
CA LEU A 402 10.09 14.85 10.72
C LEU A 402 9.57 15.31 12.08
N LEU A 403 10.44 15.42 13.10
CA LEU A 403 10.06 16.01 14.39
C LEU A 403 9.53 17.44 14.22
N ASP A 404 10.21 18.28 13.42
CA ASP A 404 9.77 19.65 13.17
C ASP A 404 8.46 19.73 12.39
N ILE A 405 8.29 18.88 11.37
CA ILE A 405 7.09 18.87 10.50
C ILE A 405 5.89 18.31 11.26
N TYR A 406 6.01 17.15 11.89
CA TYR A 406 4.89 16.50 12.57
C TYR A 406 4.44 17.25 13.82
N ALA A 407 5.39 17.83 14.59
CA ALA A 407 5.01 18.68 15.73
C ALA A 407 4.21 19.90 15.28
N ALA A 408 4.63 20.57 14.19
CA ALA A 408 3.89 21.68 13.62
C ALA A 408 2.53 21.26 13.08
N ALA A 409 2.44 20.14 12.36
CA ALA A 409 1.18 19.62 11.82
C ALA A 409 0.18 19.29 12.94
N ILE A 410 0.61 18.54 13.95
CA ILE A 410 -0.21 18.18 15.11
C ILE A 410 -0.70 19.46 15.82
N PHE A 411 0.21 20.40 16.07
CA PHE A 411 -0.15 21.66 16.71
C PHE A 411 -1.20 22.44 15.92
N GLU A 412 -0.97 22.65 14.62
CA GLU A 412 -1.87 23.45 13.77
C GLU A 412 -3.26 22.82 13.58
N LEU A 413 -3.32 21.48 13.54
CA LEU A 413 -4.56 20.74 13.33
C LEU A 413 -5.39 20.54 14.63
N THR A 414 -4.78 20.80 15.79
CA THR A 414 -5.43 20.51 17.08
C THR A 414 -5.47 21.68 18.06
N LYS A 415 -4.93 22.87 17.69
CA LYS A 415 -4.95 24.11 18.50
C LYS A 415 -6.31 24.75 18.62
#